data_a8de895a5e8be672771a2e8c272b14af
#
_entry.id   a8de895a5e8be672771a2e8c272b14af
#
_cell.length_a   1.000
_cell.length_b   1.000
_cell.length_c   1.000
_cell.angle_alpha   90.00
_cell.angle_beta   90.00
_cell.angle_gamma   90.00
#
_symmetry.space_group_name_H-M   'P 1'
#
loop_
_entity.id
_entity.type
_entity.pdbx_description
1 polymer ?
#
loop_
_entity_poly.entity_id
_entity_poly.type
_entity_poly.pdbx_seq_one_letter_code
_entity_poly.pdbx_strand_id
1 'polypeptide(L)'
;FVTLDSQSTTRKVVDKLLQDSGLDIQRLKIEMELNSLEAIKNAVQSGLGASFLPVVSIERELSAGTIHKAFVADLEVKRELKLITNPSRYTSRASEVFKKNILPQFASLESPLRHIQF
;
A
#
# COMPACT_ATOMS: atom_id res chain seq x y z
N PHE A 1 16.86 4.07 -1.84
CA PHE A 1 15.57 3.46 -1.53
C PHE A 1 15.66 1.95 -1.43
N VAL A 2 14.88 1.36 -0.51
CA VAL A 2 14.61 -0.08 -0.45
C VAL A 2 13.19 -0.29 -1.00
N THR A 3 13.00 -1.22 -1.91
CA THR A 3 11.73 -1.35 -2.62
C THR A 3 11.34 -2.82 -2.85
N LEU A 4 10.08 -3.05 -3.18
CA LEU A 4 9.64 -4.35 -3.68
C LEU A 4 10.26 -4.63 -5.06
N ASP A 5 10.41 -5.91 -5.39
CA ASP A 5 10.87 -6.32 -6.70
C ASP A 5 9.95 -5.81 -7.83
N SER A 6 10.50 -5.68 -9.02
CA SER A 6 9.81 -5.09 -10.18
C SER A 6 8.56 -5.85 -10.65
N GLN A 7 8.38 -7.11 -10.25
CA GLN A 7 7.19 -7.90 -10.56
C GLN A 7 6.04 -7.63 -9.61
N SER A 8 6.32 -7.02 -8.45
CA SER A 8 5.30 -6.67 -7.46
C SER A 8 4.27 -5.70 -8.02
N THR A 9 2.99 -6.03 -7.87
CA THR A 9 1.89 -5.12 -8.23
C THR A 9 1.95 -3.83 -7.43
N THR A 10 2.33 -3.89 -6.15
CA THR A 10 2.49 -2.70 -5.31
C THR A 10 3.61 -1.81 -5.83
N ARG A 11 4.75 -2.37 -6.25
CA ARG A 11 5.83 -1.62 -6.86
C ARG A 11 5.36 -0.91 -8.13
N LYS A 12 4.68 -1.61 -9.03
CA LYS A 12 4.16 -1.04 -10.28
C LYS A 12 3.18 0.11 -10.04
N VAL A 13 2.34 0.00 -9.01
CA VAL A 13 1.42 1.08 -8.62
C VAL A 13 2.19 2.29 -8.11
N VAL A 14 3.16 2.10 -7.24
CA VAL A 14 4.01 3.19 -6.71
C VAL A 14 4.78 3.87 -7.84
N ASP A 15 5.44 3.10 -8.69
CA ASP A 15 6.20 3.64 -9.82
C ASP A 15 5.32 4.49 -10.75
N LYS A 16 4.11 4.01 -11.06
CA LYS A 16 3.15 4.76 -11.86
C LYS A 16 2.74 6.08 -11.19
N LEU A 17 2.43 6.04 -9.91
CA LEU A 17 2.01 7.23 -9.17
C LEU A 17 3.11 8.28 -9.09
N LEU A 18 4.35 7.85 -8.89
CA LEU A 18 5.51 8.75 -8.91
C LEU A 18 5.68 9.39 -10.30
N GLN A 19 5.56 8.60 -11.37
CA GLN A 19 5.61 9.12 -12.74
C GLN A 19 4.48 10.10 -13.04
N ASP A 20 3.25 9.77 -12.67
CA ASP A 20 2.07 10.63 -12.86
C ASP A 20 2.21 11.97 -12.09
N SER A 21 2.99 11.98 -11.00
CA SER A 21 3.33 13.18 -10.23
C SER A 21 4.56 13.93 -10.78
N GLY A 22 5.08 13.52 -11.94
CA GLY A 22 6.23 14.16 -12.57
C GLY A 22 7.59 13.79 -11.98
N LEU A 23 7.63 12.79 -11.09
CA LEU A 23 8.88 12.29 -10.52
C LEU A 23 9.48 11.22 -11.43
N ASP A 24 10.74 11.40 -11.78
CA ASP A 24 11.50 10.42 -12.55
C ASP A 24 11.99 9.31 -11.63
N ILE A 25 11.35 8.15 -11.70
CA ILE A 25 11.71 6.98 -10.88
C ILE A 25 13.12 6.46 -11.16
N GLN A 26 13.68 6.73 -12.35
CA GLN A 26 15.05 6.34 -12.69
C GLN A 26 16.10 7.14 -11.90
N ARG A 27 15.71 8.29 -11.36
CA ARG A 27 16.56 9.11 -10.48
C ARG A 27 16.54 8.64 -9.03
N LEU A 28 15.63 7.74 -8.67
CA LEU A 28 15.62 7.14 -7.34
C LEU A 28 16.78 6.14 -7.24
N LYS A 29 17.69 6.40 -6.30
CA LYS A 29 18.77 5.46 -6.01
C LYS A 29 18.19 4.25 -5.26
N ILE A 30 17.98 3.16 -5.98
CA ILE A 30 17.52 1.90 -5.40
C ILE A 30 18.75 1.13 -4.92
N GLU A 31 18.85 0.96 -3.60
CA GLU A 31 19.95 0.21 -2.96
C GLU A 31 19.63 -1.27 -2.90
N MET A 32 18.34 -1.62 -2.75
CA MET A 32 17.93 -3.01 -2.56
C MET A 32 16.50 -3.24 -3.06
N GLU A 33 16.30 -4.36 -3.73
CA GLU A 33 14.99 -4.88 -4.08
C GLU A 33 14.70 -6.14 -3.26
N LEU A 34 13.55 -6.19 -2.62
CA LEU A 34 13.13 -7.29 -1.75
C LEU A 34 11.73 -7.77 -2.15
N ASN A 35 11.42 -9.03 -1.87
CA ASN A 35 10.15 -9.65 -2.24
C ASN A 35 9.12 -9.69 -1.09
N SER A 36 9.42 -9.08 0.04
CA SER A 36 8.58 -9.12 1.24
C SER A 36 8.50 -7.77 1.90
N LEU A 37 7.29 -7.35 2.28
CA LEU A 37 7.06 -6.12 3.06
C LEU A 37 7.78 -6.16 4.41
N GLU A 38 7.83 -7.33 5.06
CA GLU A 38 8.54 -7.49 6.34
C GLU A 38 10.05 -7.29 6.16
N ALA A 39 10.63 -7.82 5.08
CA ALA A 39 12.04 -7.60 4.79
C ALA A 39 12.33 -6.12 4.55
N ILE A 40 11.45 -5.40 3.83
CA ILE A 40 11.59 -3.96 3.62
C ILE A 40 11.48 -3.20 4.94
N LYS A 41 10.51 -3.51 5.80
CA LYS A 41 10.38 -2.88 7.11
C LYS A 41 11.65 -3.05 7.94
N ASN A 42 12.19 -4.25 8.00
CA ASN A 42 13.43 -4.53 8.70
C ASN A 42 14.63 -3.76 8.14
N ALA A 43 14.73 -3.65 6.81
CA ALA A 43 15.77 -2.87 6.16
C ALA A 43 15.69 -1.38 6.50
N VAL A 44 14.47 -0.81 6.46
CA VAL A 44 14.23 0.60 6.84
C VAL A 44 14.52 0.83 8.32
N GLN A 45 14.07 -0.05 9.21
CA GLN A 45 14.36 0.03 10.65
C GLN A 45 15.87 -0.04 10.94
N SER A 46 16.61 -0.80 10.14
CA SER A 46 18.07 -0.90 10.25
C SER A 46 18.80 0.31 9.64
N GLY A 47 18.09 1.32 9.15
CA GLY A 47 18.68 2.52 8.57
C GLY A 47 19.24 2.35 7.16
N LEU A 48 18.90 1.29 6.45
CA LEU A 48 19.39 1.05 5.08
C LEU A 48 18.77 1.98 4.02
N GLY A 49 17.74 2.74 4.40
CA GLY A 49 17.14 3.73 3.51
C GLY A 49 15.67 4.00 3.78
N ALA A 50 14.99 4.56 2.79
CA ALA A 50 13.56 4.85 2.81
C ALA A 50 12.80 3.94 1.84
N SER A 51 11.51 3.76 2.08
CA SER A 51 10.64 2.97 1.22
C SER A 51 9.23 3.58 1.10
N PHE A 52 8.56 3.29 0.01
CA PHE A 52 7.13 3.55 -0.14
C PHE A 52 6.34 2.31 0.32
N LEU A 53 5.64 2.43 1.42
CA LEU A 53 4.88 1.33 2.03
C LEU A 53 3.45 1.76 2.34
N PRO A 54 2.46 0.85 2.23
CA PRO A 54 1.12 1.14 2.72
C PRO A 54 1.14 1.41 4.23
N VAL A 55 0.56 2.53 4.67
CA VAL A 55 0.55 2.92 6.09
C VAL A 55 -0.02 1.81 6.98
N VAL A 56 -1.07 1.12 6.50
CA VAL A 56 -1.66 -0.01 7.24
C VAL A 56 -0.69 -1.16 7.52
N SER A 57 0.37 -1.30 6.72
CA SER A 57 1.39 -2.34 6.91
C SER A 57 2.44 -1.98 7.96
N ILE A 58 2.51 -0.71 8.36
CA ILE A 58 3.54 -0.18 9.27
C ILE A 58 2.95 0.50 10.52
N GLU A 59 1.67 0.32 10.80
CA GLU A 59 1.00 0.96 11.96
C GLU A 59 1.67 0.62 13.29
N ARG A 60 2.15 -0.60 13.46
CA ARG A 60 2.86 -1.04 14.67
C ARG A 60 4.20 -0.34 14.82
N GLU A 61 4.96 -0.28 13.75
CA GLU A 61 6.29 0.34 13.71
C GLU A 61 6.20 1.86 13.91
N LEU A 62 5.17 2.51 13.34
CA LEU A 62 4.88 3.92 13.59
C LEU A 62 4.53 4.17 15.06
N SER A 63 3.66 3.34 15.64
CA SER A 63 3.27 3.45 17.05
C SER A 63 4.43 3.20 18.00
N ALA A 64 5.33 2.29 17.64
CA ALA A 64 6.54 2.00 18.39
C ALA A 64 7.68 3.03 18.16
N GLY A 65 7.53 3.95 17.19
CA GLY A 65 8.56 4.93 16.83
C GLY A 65 9.80 4.32 16.16
N THR A 66 9.70 3.09 15.66
CA THR A 66 10.83 2.40 14.99
C THR A 66 10.92 2.69 13.49
N ILE A 67 9.82 3.19 12.91
CA ILE A 67 9.77 3.77 11.55
C ILE A 67 9.13 5.15 11.66
N HIS A 68 9.59 6.08 10.87
CA HIS A 68 9.06 7.44 10.78
C HIS A 68 8.50 7.69 9.39
N LYS A 69 7.40 8.42 9.33
CA LYS A 69 6.76 8.81 8.09
C LYS A 69 7.32 10.15 7.62
N ALA A 70 7.77 10.19 6.38
CA ALA A 70 8.10 11.43 5.69
C ALA A 70 6.96 11.84 4.76
N PHE A 71 6.68 13.13 4.69
CA PHE A 71 5.74 13.68 3.73
C PHE A 71 6.48 14.11 2.47
N VAL A 72 5.95 13.72 1.32
CA VAL A 72 6.43 14.21 0.03
C VAL A 72 5.43 15.26 -0.44
N ALA A 73 5.91 16.48 -0.65
CA ALA A 73 5.08 17.58 -1.12
C ALA A 73 4.45 17.21 -2.48
N ASP A 74 3.19 17.58 -2.66
CA ASP A 74 2.43 17.39 -3.89
C ASP A 74 2.25 15.93 -4.35
N LEU A 75 2.55 14.95 -3.48
CA LEU A 75 2.34 13.54 -3.73
C LEU A 75 1.21 13.00 -2.84
N GLU A 76 0.02 12.87 -3.39
CA GLU A 76 -1.09 12.17 -2.75
C GLU A 76 -1.34 10.85 -3.44
N VAL A 77 -1.13 9.74 -2.74
CA VAL A 77 -1.34 8.39 -3.26
C VAL A 77 -2.58 7.78 -2.65
N LYS A 78 -3.58 7.54 -3.47
CA LYS A 78 -4.81 6.82 -3.10
C LYS A 78 -4.89 5.50 -3.85
N ARG A 79 -5.27 4.43 -3.17
CA ARG A 79 -5.52 3.14 -3.78
C ARG A 79 -6.97 2.73 -3.56
N GLU A 80 -7.67 2.46 -4.65
CA GLU A 80 -9.01 1.92 -4.62
C GLU A 80 -8.97 0.39 -4.57
N LEU A 81 -9.69 -0.21 -3.62
CA LEU A 81 -9.92 -1.65 -3.58
C LEU A 81 -11.28 -1.95 -4.18
N LYS A 82 -11.31 -2.87 -5.17
CA LYS A 82 -12.53 -3.27 -5.86
C LYS A 82 -12.88 -4.71 -5.54
N LEU A 83 -14.10 -4.94 -5.07
CA LEU A 83 -14.64 -6.28 -4.99
C LEU A 83 -15.28 -6.66 -6.33
N ILE A 84 -14.71 -7.67 -6.98
CA ILE A 84 -15.23 -8.19 -8.24
C ILE A 84 -15.99 -9.48 -7.95
N THR A 85 -17.22 -9.58 -8.45
CA THR A 85 -18.05 -10.78 -8.33
C THR A 85 -18.53 -11.21 -9.70
N ASN A 86 -18.65 -12.52 -9.91
CA ASN A 86 -19.26 -13.08 -11.12
C ASN A 86 -20.69 -13.53 -10.80
N PRO A 87 -21.73 -12.83 -11.32
CA PRO A 87 -23.12 -13.15 -11.02
C PRO A 87 -23.57 -14.50 -11.61
N SER A 88 -22.87 -15.00 -12.64
CA SER A 88 -23.17 -16.26 -13.28
C SER A 88 -22.59 -17.49 -12.57
N ARG A 89 -21.84 -17.29 -11.49
CA ARG A 89 -21.25 -18.39 -10.71
C ARG A 89 -21.93 -18.53 -9.37
N TYR A 90 -21.98 -19.80 -8.91
CA TYR A 90 -22.45 -20.09 -7.55
C TYR A 90 -21.69 -19.26 -6.52
N THR A 91 -22.43 -18.58 -5.68
CA THR A 91 -21.88 -17.81 -4.56
C THR A 91 -21.98 -18.68 -3.30
N SER A 92 -20.85 -18.95 -2.66
CA SER A 92 -20.86 -19.72 -1.41
C SER A 92 -21.53 -18.92 -0.29
N ARG A 93 -22.11 -19.63 0.70
CA ARG A 93 -22.71 -19.01 1.89
C ARG A 93 -21.74 -18.07 2.61
N ALA A 94 -20.47 -18.46 2.70
CA ALA A 94 -19.42 -17.60 3.30
C ALA A 94 -19.25 -16.29 2.53
N SER A 95 -19.26 -16.33 1.20
CA SER A 95 -19.18 -15.13 0.35
C SER A 95 -20.40 -14.22 0.50
N GLU A 96 -21.60 -14.80 0.65
CA GLU A 96 -22.83 -14.02 0.90
C GLU A 96 -22.80 -13.35 2.29
N VAL A 97 -22.38 -14.09 3.32
CA VAL A 97 -22.22 -13.54 4.68
C VAL A 97 -21.18 -12.41 4.69
N PHE A 98 -20.07 -12.59 4.00
CA PHE A 98 -19.06 -11.55 3.85
C PHE A 98 -19.64 -10.28 3.20
N LYS A 99 -20.31 -10.43 2.04
CA LYS A 99 -20.94 -9.29 1.35
C LYS A 99 -21.98 -8.59 2.22
N LYS A 100 -22.81 -9.35 2.92
CA LYS A 100 -23.92 -8.82 3.70
C LYS A 100 -23.47 -8.14 5.00
N ASN A 101 -22.48 -8.71 5.69
CA ASN A 101 -22.14 -8.28 7.04
C ASN A 101 -20.83 -7.49 7.11
N ILE A 102 -19.91 -7.72 6.20
CA ILE A 102 -18.59 -7.07 6.24
C ILE A 102 -18.53 -5.86 5.31
N LEU A 103 -18.96 -6.02 4.05
CA LEU A 103 -18.89 -4.90 3.09
C LEU A 103 -19.62 -3.62 3.54
N PRO A 104 -20.82 -3.65 4.14
CA PRO A 104 -21.48 -2.42 4.58
C PRO A 104 -20.68 -1.66 5.65
N GLN A 105 -19.90 -2.37 6.47
CA GLN A 105 -19.03 -1.74 7.48
C GLN A 105 -17.89 -0.94 6.84
N PHE A 106 -17.49 -1.31 5.62
CA PHE A 106 -16.47 -0.60 4.85
C PHE A 106 -17.08 0.41 3.86
N ALA A 107 -18.30 0.20 3.36
CA ALA A 107 -18.99 1.14 2.48
C ALA A 107 -19.47 2.40 3.24
N SER A 108 -19.80 2.27 4.52
CA SER A 108 -20.07 3.43 5.38
C SER A 108 -18.81 4.20 5.80
N LEU A 109 -17.64 3.70 5.45
CA LEU A 109 -16.34 4.37 5.53
C LEU A 109 -16.08 5.30 4.32
N GLU A 110 -17.11 5.70 3.57
CA GLU A 110 -17.12 6.94 2.78
C GLU A 110 -17.07 8.21 3.66
N SER A 111 -16.87 8.06 4.94
CA SER A 111 -16.35 9.12 5.79
C SER A 111 -14.89 9.41 5.39
N PRO A 112 -14.46 10.67 5.43
CA PRO A 112 -13.32 11.14 4.67
C PRO A 112 -12.08 10.31 4.96
N LEU A 113 -11.76 9.42 3.99
CA LEU A 113 -10.42 9.02 3.70
C LEU A 113 -9.59 8.59 4.92
N ARG A 114 -9.74 7.35 5.35
CA ARG A 114 -8.51 6.67 5.74
C ARG A 114 -7.68 6.56 4.47
N HIS A 115 -6.98 7.64 4.18
CA HIS A 115 -5.98 7.67 3.15
C HIS A 115 -5.04 6.50 3.41
N ILE A 116 -4.98 5.56 2.49
CA ILE A 116 -3.83 4.69 2.42
C ILE A 116 -2.73 5.62 1.92
N GLN A 117 -2.06 6.25 2.86
CA GLN A 117 -0.89 7.06 2.58
C GLN A 117 0.26 6.07 2.43
N PHE A 118 0.92 6.13 1.30
CA PHE A 118 2.19 5.48 1.09
C PHE A 118 3.31 6.37 1.61
#